data_cc58452d8c66314cde81d36e819dbae1
#
_entry.id   cc58452d8c66314cde81d36e819dbae1
#
_cell.length_a   1.000
_cell.length_b   1.000
_cell.length_c   1.000
_cell.angle_alpha   90.00
_cell.angle_beta   90.00
_cell.angle_gamma   90.00
#
_symmetry.space_group_name_H-M   'P 1'
#
loop_
_entity.id
_entity.type
_entity.pdbx_description
1 polymer ?
#
loop_
_entity_poly.entity_id
_entity_poly.type
_entity_poly.pdbx_seq_one_letter_code
_entity_poly.pdbx_strand_id
1 'polypeptide(L)'
;MMKRVYFYFVTVCLAGLSLMSCSTKQHAINQLENFSYELRDHSYRYDVQDWQDAAEKFVKIRKNISKHEFEYTSEEKAKIGKLEGQCAGYMGKGVKEGVFDKVKGIGNEIKGILKGILNAITE
;
A
#
# COMPACT_ATOMS: atom_id res chain seq x y z
N MET A 1 -2.68 -38.86 -23.57
CA MET A 1 -2.17 -37.47 -23.52
C MET A 1 -3.16 -36.48 -22.97
N MET A 2 -4.41 -36.51 -23.38
CA MET A 2 -5.45 -35.58 -22.86
C MET A 2 -5.69 -35.72 -21.36
N LYS A 3 -5.64 -36.92 -20.79
CA LYS A 3 -5.85 -37.16 -19.36
C LYS A 3 -4.77 -36.54 -18.48
N ARG A 4 -3.52 -36.48 -18.96
CA ARG A 4 -2.41 -35.85 -18.22
C ARG A 4 -2.55 -34.33 -18.17
N VAL A 5 -2.90 -33.71 -19.27
CA VAL A 5 -3.11 -32.27 -19.35
C VAL A 5 -4.27 -31.85 -18.46
N TYR A 6 -5.35 -32.65 -18.44
CA TYR A 6 -6.52 -32.41 -17.62
C TYR A 6 -6.18 -32.50 -16.12
N PHE A 7 -5.37 -33.50 -15.76
CA PHE A 7 -4.93 -33.69 -14.36
C PHE A 7 -4.08 -32.52 -13.88
N TYR A 8 -3.14 -32.04 -14.69
CA TYR A 8 -2.32 -30.88 -14.36
C TYR A 8 -3.16 -29.61 -14.24
N PHE A 9 -4.15 -29.45 -15.07
CA PHE A 9 -5.05 -28.29 -15.04
C PHE A 9 -5.85 -28.25 -13.73
N VAL A 10 -6.39 -29.39 -13.31
CA VAL A 10 -7.13 -29.50 -12.06
C VAL A 10 -6.23 -29.24 -10.85
N THR A 11 -5.01 -29.76 -10.87
CA THR A 11 -4.03 -29.55 -9.80
C THR A 11 -3.65 -28.07 -9.69
N VAL A 12 -3.45 -27.39 -10.79
CA VAL A 12 -3.13 -25.96 -10.83
C VAL A 12 -4.29 -25.14 -10.29
N CYS A 13 -5.53 -25.49 -10.62
CA CYS A 13 -6.72 -24.80 -10.10
C CYS A 13 -6.86 -24.95 -8.57
N LEU A 14 -6.58 -26.13 -8.03
CA LEU A 14 -6.64 -26.38 -6.60
C LEU A 14 -5.54 -25.62 -5.86
N ALA A 15 -4.33 -25.59 -6.41
CA ALA A 15 -3.23 -24.81 -5.88
C ALA A 15 -3.53 -23.31 -5.94
N GLY A 16 -4.21 -22.86 -6.99
CA GLY A 16 -4.63 -21.48 -7.16
C GLY A 16 -5.64 -21.04 -6.10
N LEU A 17 -6.56 -21.91 -5.74
CA LEU A 17 -7.56 -21.62 -4.70
C LEU A 17 -6.92 -21.51 -3.31
N SER A 18 -5.93 -22.36 -3.01
CA SER A 18 -5.19 -22.28 -1.75
C SER A 18 -4.34 -21.02 -1.66
N LEU A 19 -3.78 -20.59 -2.78
CA LEU A 19 -2.99 -19.35 -2.88
C LEU A 19 -3.86 -18.09 -2.79
N MET A 20 -5.15 -18.17 -3.15
CA MET A 20 -6.05 -17.03 -3.08
C MET A 20 -6.29 -16.53 -1.65
N SER A 21 -6.39 -17.42 -0.66
CA SER A 21 -6.58 -17.01 0.72
C SER A 21 -5.32 -16.38 1.33
N CYS A 22 -4.12 -16.82 0.89
CA CYS A 22 -2.84 -16.19 1.25
C CYS A 22 -2.55 -14.95 0.39
N SER A 23 -3.06 -14.90 -0.85
CA SER A 23 -2.78 -13.83 -1.79
C SER A 23 -3.45 -12.51 -1.44
N THR A 24 -4.57 -12.52 -0.71
CA THR A 24 -5.30 -11.28 -0.35
C THR A 24 -4.47 -10.41 0.57
N LYS A 25 -3.90 -10.99 1.61
CA LYS A 25 -3.01 -10.30 2.54
C LYS A 25 -1.70 -9.89 1.86
N GLN A 26 -1.11 -10.78 1.05
CA GLN A 26 0.09 -10.48 0.29
C GLN A 26 -0.16 -9.42 -0.78
N HIS A 27 -1.34 -9.42 -1.38
CA HIS A 27 -1.73 -8.41 -2.35
C HIS A 27 -1.73 -7.00 -1.73
N ALA A 28 -2.23 -6.87 -0.50
CA ALA A 28 -2.23 -5.59 0.20
C ALA A 28 -0.80 -5.08 0.46
N ILE A 29 0.10 -6.00 0.87
CA ILE A 29 1.52 -5.66 1.07
C ILE A 29 2.16 -5.25 -0.27
N ASN A 30 1.86 -5.98 -1.35
CA ASN A 30 2.40 -5.69 -2.67
C ASN A 30 1.91 -4.32 -3.20
N GLN A 31 0.66 -3.97 -2.93
CA GLN A 31 0.13 -2.66 -3.28
C GLN A 31 0.90 -1.54 -2.58
N LEU A 32 1.18 -1.72 -1.30
CA LEU A 32 1.95 -0.74 -0.53
C LEU A 32 3.38 -0.62 -1.04
N GLU A 33 4.03 -1.74 -1.35
CA GLU A 33 5.37 -1.78 -1.90
C GLU A 33 5.43 -1.07 -3.26
N ASN A 34 4.53 -1.40 -4.17
CA ASN A 34 4.45 -0.78 -5.49
C ASN A 34 4.18 0.72 -5.39
N PHE A 35 3.32 1.11 -4.45
CA PHE A 35 3.03 2.52 -4.21
C PHE A 35 4.25 3.27 -3.70
N SER A 36 5.05 2.66 -2.83
CA SER A 36 6.29 3.28 -2.34
C SER A 36 7.28 3.52 -3.49
N TYR A 37 7.37 2.56 -4.43
CA TYR A 37 8.23 2.70 -5.61
C TYR A 37 7.71 3.79 -6.56
N GLU A 38 6.41 3.86 -6.75
CA GLU A 38 5.77 4.89 -7.56
C GLU A 38 6.07 6.30 -7.01
N LEU A 39 5.94 6.47 -5.70
CA LEU A 39 6.28 7.73 -5.04
C LEU A 39 7.76 8.06 -5.21
N ARG A 40 8.63 7.08 -4.98
CA ARG A 40 10.08 7.27 -5.12
C ARG A 40 10.46 7.77 -6.52
N ASP A 41 9.85 7.16 -7.54
CA ASP A 41 10.25 7.38 -8.93
C ASP A 41 9.53 8.56 -9.59
N HIS A 42 8.33 8.90 -9.13
CA HIS A 42 7.47 9.87 -9.84
C HIS A 42 7.00 11.07 -9.02
N SER A 43 7.08 11.02 -7.69
CA SER A 43 6.48 12.06 -6.84
C SER A 43 7.08 13.45 -7.07
N TYR A 44 8.32 13.53 -7.53
CA TYR A 44 8.97 14.82 -7.81
C TYR A 44 8.27 15.60 -8.93
N ARG A 45 7.45 14.93 -9.75
CA ARG A 45 6.73 15.54 -10.87
C ARG A 45 5.24 15.76 -10.57
N TYR A 46 4.80 15.42 -9.38
CA TYR A 46 3.37 15.46 -9.05
C TYR A 46 2.85 16.89 -8.96
N ASP A 47 1.72 17.14 -9.64
CA ASP A 47 0.92 18.34 -9.45
C ASP A 47 -0.10 18.09 -8.32
N VAL A 48 -0.98 19.07 -8.07
CA VAL A 48 -2.00 18.97 -7.00
C VAL A 48 -2.92 17.77 -7.24
N GLN A 49 -3.33 17.52 -8.48
CA GLN A 49 -4.21 16.40 -8.81
C GLN A 49 -3.51 15.06 -8.57
N ASP A 50 -2.24 14.94 -8.95
CA ASP A 50 -1.44 13.74 -8.72
C ASP A 50 -1.31 13.45 -7.23
N TRP A 51 -1.08 14.49 -6.42
CA TRP A 51 -1.00 14.34 -4.97
C TRP A 51 -2.34 13.95 -4.35
N GLN A 52 -3.45 14.47 -4.88
CA GLN A 52 -4.79 14.06 -4.45
C GLN A 52 -5.02 12.58 -4.72
N ASP A 53 -4.70 12.13 -5.93
CA ASP A 53 -4.83 10.72 -6.32
C ASP A 53 -3.93 9.82 -5.45
N ALA A 54 -2.70 10.26 -5.18
CA ALA A 54 -1.78 9.54 -4.31
C ALA A 54 -2.32 9.42 -2.88
N ALA A 55 -2.87 10.50 -2.34
CA ALA A 55 -3.46 10.50 -1.00
C ALA A 55 -4.63 9.53 -0.90
N GLU A 56 -5.54 9.55 -1.88
CA GLU A 56 -6.66 8.63 -1.93
C GLU A 56 -6.21 7.18 -2.03
N LYS A 57 -5.20 6.92 -2.86
CA LYS A 57 -4.62 5.60 -3.04
C LYS A 57 -3.99 5.08 -1.75
N PHE A 58 -3.24 5.93 -1.05
CA PHE A 58 -2.62 5.56 0.22
C PHE A 58 -3.66 5.18 1.27
N VAL A 59 -4.73 5.95 1.40
CA VAL A 59 -5.82 5.65 2.33
C VAL A 59 -6.46 4.31 2.00
N LYS A 60 -6.72 4.02 0.73
CA LYS A 60 -7.29 2.74 0.30
C LYS A 60 -6.37 1.57 0.61
N ILE A 61 -5.06 1.72 0.36
CA ILE A 61 -4.08 0.68 0.64
C ILE A 61 -4.04 0.40 2.15
N ARG A 62 -4.04 1.43 2.98
CA ARG A 62 -4.05 1.27 4.43
C ARG A 62 -5.31 0.56 4.92
N LYS A 63 -6.46 0.84 4.33
CA LYS A 63 -7.71 0.14 4.66
C LYS A 63 -7.62 -1.34 4.31
N ASN A 64 -7.05 -1.68 3.16
CA ASN A 64 -6.84 -3.07 2.77
C ASN A 64 -5.90 -3.80 3.74
N ILE A 65 -4.83 -3.16 4.15
CA ILE A 65 -3.90 -3.72 5.13
C ILE A 65 -4.61 -3.95 6.47
N SER A 66 -5.40 -2.99 6.89
CA SER A 66 -6.16 -3.04 8.14
C SER A 66 -7.16 -4.21 8.18
N LYS A 67 -7.75 -4.57 7.04
CA LYS A 67 -8.67 -5.70 6.93
C LYS A 67 -8.03 -7.04 7.31
N HIS A 68 -6.72 -7.15 7.14
CA HIS A 68 -5.96 -8.38 7.40
C HIS A 68 -5.03 -8.25 8.61
N GLU A 69 -5.31 -7.28 9.48
CA GLU A 69 -4.47 -6.90 10.62
C GLU A 69 -4.05 -8.08 11.49
N PHE A 70 -4.95 -9.03 11.73
CA PHE A 70 -4.68 -10.18 12.59
C PHE A 70 -4.04 -11.37 11.86
N GLU A 71 -3.89 -11.27 10.54
CA GLU A 71 -3.35 -12.34 9.71
C GLU A 71 -1.85 -12.21 9.44
N TYR A 72 -1.28 -11.05 9.74
CA TYR A 72 0.13 -10.77 9.44
C TYR A 72 1.06 -11.38 10.49
N THR A 73 2.17 -11.94 10.02
CA THR A 73 3.28 -12.35 10.89
C THR A 73 4.01 -11.12 11.41
N SER A 74 4.87 -11.29 12.41
CA SER A 74 5.70 -10.21 12.95
C SER A 74 6.61 -9.60 11.87
N GLU A 75 7.16 -10.45 10.98
CA GLU A 75 8.00 -10.01 9.87
C GLU A 75 7.21 -9.19 8.86
N GLU A 76 5.98 -9.62 8.56
CA GLU A 76 5.09 -8.89 7.65
C GLU A 76 4.69 -7.55 8.23
N LYS A 77 4.40 -7.48 9.53
CA LYS A 77 4.10 -6.21 10.22
C LYS A 77 5.27 -5.25 10.16
N ALA A 78 6.49 -5.76 10.35
CA ALA A 78 7.70 -4.95 10.27
C ALA A 78 7.90 -4.40 8.85
N LYS A 79 7.66 -5.22 7.82
CA LYS A 79 7.74 -4.80 6.43
C LYS A 79 6.70 -3.73 6.12
N ILE A 80 5.46 -3.92 6.57
CA ILE A 80 4.38 -2.95 6.40
C ILE A 80 4.75 -1.61 7.02
N GLY A 81 5.25 -1.63 8.27
CA GLY A 81 5.68 -0.42 8.97
C GLY A 81 6.78 0.32 8.23
N LYS A 82 7.75 -0.40 7.70
CA LYS A 82 8.85 0.17 6.92
C LYS A 82 8.32 0.82 5.63
N LEU A 83 7.45 0.13 4.91
CA LEU A 83 6.87 0.64 3.67
C LEU A 83 5.98 1.86 3.92
N GLU A 84 5.16 1.83 4.96
CA GLU A 84 4.34 3.00 5.34
C GLU A 84 5.23 4.19 5.70
N GLY A 85 6.32 3.95 6.41
CA GLY A 85 7.29 4.98 6.74
C GLY A 85 7.94 5.59 5.51
N GLN A 86 8.29 4.77 4.52
CA GLN A 86 8.85 5.24 3.25
C GLN A 86 7.83 6.09 2.49
N CYS A 87 6.59 5.63 2.39
CA CYS A 87 5.53 6.40 1.75
C CYS A 87 5.30 7.73 2.45
N ALA A 88 5.24 7.71 3.78
CA ALA A 88 5.05 8.93 4.57
C ALA A 88 6.23 9.90 4.39
N GLY A 89 7.44 9.38 4.25
CA GLY A 89 8.62 10.21 3.98
C GLY A 89 8.52 10.94 2.65
N TYR A 90 8.13 10.24 1.59
CA TYR A 90 7.94 10.87 0.27
C TYR A 90 6.78 11.87 0.28
N MET A 91 5.65 11.49 0.88
CA MET A 91 4.46 12.34 0.95
C MET A 91 4.65 13.52 1.90
N GLY A 92 5.53 13.39 2.89
CA GLY A 92 5.87 14.46 3.82
C GLY A 92 6.43 15.69 3.15
N LYS A 93 7.11 15.53 2.02
CA LYS A 93 7.59 16.64 1.20
C LYS A 93 6.41 17.47 0.68
N GLY A 94 5.35 16.79 0.22
CA GLY A 94 4.13 17.47 -0.22
C GLY A 94 3.47 18.25 0.91
N VAL A 95 3.48 17.71 2.15
CA VAL A 95 2.96 18.41 3.32
C VAL A 95 3.73 19.70 3.57
N LYS A 96 5.07 19.65 3.53
CA LYS A 96 5.94 20.83 3.75
C LYS A 96 5.71 21.90 2.70
N GLU A 97 5.47 21.50 1.45
CA GLU A 97 5.22 22.43 0.35
C GLU A 97 3.78 22.96 0.35
N GLY A 98 2.94 22.48 1.26
CA GLY A 98 1.55 22.92 1.36
C GLY A 98 0.63 22.37 0.27
N VAL A 99 1.07 21.34 -0.45
CA VAL A 99 0.31 20.77 -1.56
C VAL A 99 -1.01 20.17 -1.07
N PHE A 100 -1.00 19.51 0.10
CA PHE A 100 -2.20 18.88 0.65
C PHE A 100 -3.20 19.89 1.18
N ASP A 101 -2.80 21.13 1.40
CA ASP A 101 -3.74 22.20 1.74
C ASP A 101 -4.63 22.58 0.56
N LYS A 102 -4.16 22.30 -0.65
CA LYS A 102 -4.87 22.55 -1.91
C LYS A 102 -5.71 21.36 -2.35
N VAL A 103 -5.52 20.19 -1.74
CA VAL A 103 -6.26 18.98 -2.05
C VAL A 103 -7.64 19.04 -1.39
N LYS A 104 -8.69 18.82 -2.17
CA LYS A 104 -10.06 18.87 -1.68
C LYS A 104 -10.45 17.56 -0.98
N GLY A 105 -11.11 17.67 0.15
CA GLY A 105 -11.76 16.57 0.86
C GLY A 105 -10.84 15.72 1.72
N ILE A 106 -9.81 15.12 1.13
CA ILE A 106 -8.93 14.16 1.82
C ILE A 106 -7.68 14.80 2.44
N GLY A 107 -7.44 16.09 2.15
CA GLY A 107 -6.19 16.77 2.56
C GLY A 107 -5.93 16.73 4.06
N ASN A 108 -6.92 17.02 4.88
CA ASN A 108 -6.77 17.02 6.34
C ASN A 108 -6.57 15.61 6.88
N GLU A 109 -7.29 14.63 6.33
CA GLU A 109 -7.16 13.22 6.73
C GLU A 109 -5.75 12.71 6.46
N ILE A 110 -5.24 12.96 5.25
CA ILE A 110 -3.90 12.49 4.88
C ILE A 110 -2.80 13.16 5.69
N LYS A 111 -2.93 14.45 5.99
CA LYS A 111 -1.96 15.14 6.86
C LYS A 111 -1.91 14.52 8.25
N GLY A 112 -3.07 14.18 8.82
CA GLY A 112 -3.14 13.50 10.11
C GLY A 112 -2.49 12.14 10.10
N ILE A 113 -2.75 11.35 9.06
CA ILE A 113 -2.15 10.02 8.88
C ILE A 113 -0.62 10.12 8.76
N LEU A 114 -0.14 11.01 7.91
CA LEU A 114 1.31 11.19 7.69
C LEU A 114 2.01 11.66 8.95
N LYS A 115 1.41 12.60 9.66
CA LYS A 115 1.96 13.10 10.92
C LYS A 115 2.06 11.99 11.95
N GLY A 116 1.02 11.16 12.06
CA GLY A 116 1.03 10.00 12.95
C GLY A 116 2.13 9.00 12.64
N ILE A 117 2.31 8.66 11.36
CA ILE A 117 3.35 7.71 10.92
C ILE A 117 4.74 8.28 11.19
N LEU A 118 4.98 9.55 10.82
CA LEU A 118 6.28 10.19 10.99
C LEU A 118 6.65 10.35 12.46
N ASN A 119 5.68 10.67 13.32
CA ASN A 119 5.92 10.76 14.76
C ASN A 119 6.29 9.40 15.35
N ALA A 120 5.64 8.33 14.90
CA ALA A 120 5.94 6.97 15.37
C ALA A 120 7.37 6.54 15.00
N ILE A 121 7.88 6.98 13.84
CA ILE A 121 9.23 6.67 13.38
C ILE A 121 10.29 7.45 14.16
N THR A 122 9.99 8.70 14.52
CA THR A 122 10.96 9.57 15.22
C THR A 122 11.04 9.29 16.71
N GLU A 123 10.12 8.54 17.25
CA GLU A 123 10.18 8.03 18.61
C GLU A 123 10.94 6.70 18.68
#